data_2f0023aa16a63d626c60c3baaa6ad8b8
#
_entry.id   2f0023aa16a63d626c60c3baaa6ad8b8
#
_cell.length_a   1.000
_cell.length_b   1.000
_cell.length_c   1.000
_cell.angle_alpha   90.00
_cell.angle_beta   90.00
_cell.angle_gamma   90.00
#
_symmetry.space_group_name_H-M   'P 1'
#
loop_
_entity.id
_entity.type
_entity.pdbx_description
1 polymer ?
#
loop_
_entity_poly.entity_id
_entity_poly.type
_entity_poly.pdbx_seq_one_letter_code
_entity_poly.pdbx_strand_id
1 'polypeptide(L)'
;MKVICDAPGQTCNRLWTYVATLSECIVKKKKMVILFFDYTITDFPNLLHCKHIWFPFYQPWYLNRGNGWNNFKGGTWKLTHSPKWDKIFSTLGFIKGWHTRRDTKHIAEAKEELKRIFTPRQEIVDEAEKLINGLRQQSDMVVGVHIRRGDYKEWNDGKFYYTIEEYYMIMKRIEELYANK
;
A
#
# COMPACT_ATOMS: atom_id res chain seq x y z
N MET A 1 9.38 -0.21 -20.99
CA MET A 1 9.51 -0.56 -19.54
C MET A 1 9.06 0.65 -18.76
N LYS A 2 8.17 0.50 -17.76
CA LYS A 2 7.72 1.60 -16.90
C LYS A 2 8.59 1.64 -15.65
N VAL A 3 8.99 2.83 -15.22
CA VAL A 3 9.83 3.04 -14.02
C VAL A 3 9.05 3.89 -13.02
N ILE A 4 8.81 3.36 -11.83
CA ILE A 4 8.23 4.10 -10.71
C ILE A 4 9.38 4.59 -9.84
N CYS A 5 9.50 5.90 -9.71
CA CYS A 5 10.59 6.55 -8.97
C CYS A 5 10.12 7.20 -7.66
N ASP A 6 8.95 6.87 -7.19
CA ASP A 6 8.36 7.43 -5.98
C ASP A 6 7.75 6.32 -5.09
N ALA A 7 7.71 6.57 -3.79
CA ALA A 7 7.13 5.68 -2.79
C ALA A 7 6.22 6.49 -1.84
N PRO A 8 5.07 6.98 -2.35
CA PRO A 8 4.22 7.89 -1.61
C PRO A 8 3.54 7.22 -0.42
N GLY A 9 3.46 7.94 0.69
CA GLY A 9 2.75 7.54 1.89
C GLY A 9 3.38 6.35 2.63
N GLN A 10 2.54 5.56 3.27
CA GLN A 10 2.91 4.35 3.99
C GLN A 10 2.68 3.09 3.13
N THR A 11 2.96 1.91 3.66
CA THR A 11 2.98 0.63 2.95
C THR A 11 1.79 0.40 2.02
N CYS A 12 0.56 0.47 2.53
CA CYS A 12 -0.63 0.23 1.69
C CYS A 12 -0.77 1.26 0.57
N ASN A 13 -0.41 2.51 0.82
CA ASN A 13 -0.41 3.54 -0.21
C ASN A 13 0.60 3.26 -1.31
N ARG A 14 1.77 2.74 -0.98
CA ARG A 14 2.80 2.33 -1.95
C ARG A 14 2.35 1.15 -2.77
N LEU A 15 1.85 0.10 -2.11
CA LEU A 15 1.29 -1.06 -2.80
C LEU A 15 0.22 -0.63 -3.81
N TRP A 16 -0.72 0.22 -3.37
CA TRP A 16 -1.78 0.74 -4.22
C TRP A 16 -1.25 1.56 -5.43
N THR A 17 -0.14 2.26 -5.24
CA THR A 17 0.52 3.01 -6.33
C THR A 17 1.04 2.07 -7.43
N TYR A 18 1.43 0.84 -7.10
CA TYR A 18 1.95 -0.11 -8.07
C TYR A 18 0.87 -0.89 -8.81
N VAL A 19 -0.32 -1.04 -8.24
CA VAL A 19 -1.40 -1.89 -8.77
C VAL A 19 -1.72 -1.64 -10.23
N ALA A 20 -1.94 -0.40 -10.62
CA ALA A 20 -2.32 -0.06 -11.99
C ALA A 20 -1.22 -0.40 -13.01
N THR A 21 0.02 -0.01 -12.72
CA THR A 21 1.16 -0.31 -13.60
C THR A 21 1.49 -1.80 -13.61
N LEU A 22 1.40 -2.47 -12.48
CA LEU A 22 1.65 -3.89 -12.36
C LEU A 22 0.60 -4.70 -13.11
N SER A 23 -0.69 -4.36 -13.00
CA SER A 23 -1.76 -5.02 -13.74
C SER A 23 -1.53 -4.95 -15.25
N GLU A 24 -1.15 -3.79 -15.77
CA GLU A 24 -0.75 -3.67 -17.18
C GLU A 24 0.44 -4.55 -17.53
N CYS A 25 1.44 -4.61 -16.68
CA CYS A 25 2.62 -5.45 -16.90
C CYS A 25 2.30 -6.94 -16.89
N ILE A 26 1.40 -7.38 -16.02
CA ILE A 26 0.92 -8.76 -15.98
C ILE A 26 0.21 -9.12 -17.31
N VAL A 27 -0.78 -8.34 -17.68
CA VAL A 27 -1.61 -8.59 -18.88
C VAL A 27 -0.77 -8.56 -20.16
N LYS A 28 0.11 -7.57 -20.27
CA LYS A 28 0.96 -7.39 -21.46
C LYS A 28 2.28 -8.17 -21.41
N LYS A 29 2.48 -9.01 -20.40
CA LYS A 29 3.73 -9.79 -20.18
C LYS A 29 5.00 -8.90 -20.20
N LYS A 30 4.91 -7.70 -19.65
CA LYS A 30 6.00 -6.72 -19.56
C LYS A 30 6.61 -6.72 -18.17
N LYS A 31 7.67 -5.93 -18.02
CA LYS A 31 8.31 -5.64 -16.73
C LYS A 31 8.22 -4.16 -16.39
N MET A 32 8.15 -3.88 -15.10
CA MET A 32 8.30 -2.55 -14.52
C MET A 32 9.50 -2.52 -13.57
N VAL A 33 9.94 -1.31 -13.27
CA VAL A 33 10.99 -1.05 -12.29
C VAL A 33 10.42 -0.23 -11.15
N ILE A 34 10.68 -0.64 -9.93
CA ILE A 34 10.40 0.15 -8.73
C ILE A 34 11.75 0.54 -8.14
N LEU A 35 12.07 1.84 -8.19
CA LEU A 35 13.38 2.32 -7.72
C LEU A 35 13.46 2.30 -6.19
N PHE A 36 12.38 2.63 -5.51
CA PHE A 36 12.39 2.80 -4.05
C PHE A 36 11.20 2.09 -3.41
N PHE A 37 11.51 1.25 -2.43
CA PHE A 37 10.56 0.66 -1.52
C PHE A 37 11.18 0.65 -0.12
N ASP A 38 10.44 0.48 0.94
CA ASP A 38 11.00 0.39 2.29
C ASP A 38 11.13 -1.06 2.77
N TYR A 39 11.56 -1.21 4.02
CA TYR A 39 11.76 -2.54 4.62
C TYR A 39 10.49 -3.40 4.66
N THR A 40 9.30 -2.79 4.60
CA THR A 40 8.03 -3.53 4.63
C THR A 40 7.81 -4.42 3.40
N ILE A 41 8.66 -4.31 2.38
CA ILE A 41 8.64 -5.23 1.23
C ILE A 41 8.84 -6.68 1.67
N THR A 42 9.55 -6.92 2.76
CA THR A 42 9.77 -8.27 3.31
C THR A 42 8.49 -8.93 3.83
N ASP A 43 7.48 -8.12 4.11
CA ASP A 43 6.15 -8.61 4.49
C ASP A 43 5.37 -9.16 3.29
N PHE A 44 5.86 -8.93 2.07
CA PHE A 44 5.22 -9.34 0.81
C PHE A 44 6.19 -10.16 -0.06
N PRO A 45 6.50 -11.40 0.29
CA PRO A 45 7.53 -12.20 -0.40
C PRO A 45 7.21 -12.41 -1.88
N ASN A 46 5.95 -12.56 -2.25
CA ASN A 46 5.56 -12.72 -3.64
C ASN A 46 5.75 -11.44 -4.48
N LEU A 47 5.63 -10.27 -3.85
CA LEU A 47 5.93 -8.99 -4.49
C LEU A 47 7.43 -8.87 -4.77
N LEU A 48 8.26 -9.21 -3.80
CA LEU A 48 9.72 -9.16 -3.91
C LEU A 48 10.24 -10.08 -5.03
N HIS A 49 9.64 -11.25 -5.18
CA HIS A 49 10.03 -12.24 -6.20
C HIS A 49 9.17 -12.21 -7.47
N CYS A 50 8.39 -11.13 -7.66
CA CYS A 50 7.51 -11.01 -8.81
C CYS A 50 8.31 -10.86 -10.13
N LYS A 51 8.11 -11.78 -11.08
CA LYS A 51 8.78 -11.77 -12.39
C LYS A 51 8.52 -10.51 -13.23
N HIS A 52 7.45 -9.77 -12.91
CA HIS A 52 7.07 -8.53 -13.58
C HIS A 52 7.67 -7.27 -12.95
N ILE A 53 8.40 -7.41 -11.85
CA ILE A 53 9.01 -6.28 -11.13
C ILE A 53 10.51 -6.49 -11.01
N TRP A 54 11.23 -5.40 -11.17
CA TRP A 54 12.65 -5.32 -10.85
C TRP A 54 12.87 -4.21 -9.81
N PHE A 55 13.57 -4.57 -8.72
CA PHE A 55 13.97 -3.68 -7.64
C PHE A 55 15.51 -3.48 -7.70
N PRO A 56 16.02 -2.51 -8.47
CA PRO A 56 17.47 -2.36 -8.69
C PRO A 56 18.25 -2.00 -7.43
N PHE A 57 17.60 -1.34 -6.48
CA PHE A 57 18.22 -0.91 -5.22
C PHE A 57 17.84 -1.78 -4.02
N TYR A 58 17.13 -2.89 -4.25
CA TYR A 58 16.89 -3.86 -3.20
C TYR A 58 18.15 -4.66 -2.94
N GLN A 59 18.73 -4.45 -1.75
CA GLN A 59 19.87 -5.20 -1.27
C GLN A 59 19.53 -5.80 0.10
N PRO A 60 19.58 -7.12 0.28
CA PRO A 60 19.22 -7.78 1.54
C PRO A 60 19.99 -7.25 2.76
N TRP A 61 21.24 -6.83 2.57
CA TRP A 61 22.08 -6.26 3.64
C TRP A 61 21.62 -4.86 4.12
N TYR A 62 20.90 -4.09 3.31
CA TYR A 62 20.30 -2.83 3.74
C TYR A 62 19.16 -3.05 4.74
N LEU A 63 18.45 -4.15 4.63
CA LEU A 63 17.32 -4.48 5.49
C LEU A 63 17.78 -4.84 6.91
N ASN A 64 18.98 -5.40 7.05
CA ASN A 64 19.56 -5.82 8.34
C ASN A 64 20.20 -4.67 9.13
N ARG A 65 20.35 -3.49 8.55
CA ARG A 65 20.93 -2.32 9.23
C ARG A 65 19.82 -1.35 9.66
N GLY A 66 19.16 -1.61 10.77
CA GLY A 66 17.94 -0.97 11.30
C GLY A 66 17.77 0.55 11.13
N ASN A 67 18.86 1.32 11.02
CA ASN A 67 18.82 2.77 10.78
C ASN A 67 19.23 3.19 9.36
N GLY A 68 19.92 2.33 8.59
CA GLY A 68 20.45 2.68 7.26
C GLY A 68 19.34 2.93 6.23
N TRP A 69 18.25 2.20 6.31
CA TRP A 69 17.11 2.36 5.42
C TRP A 69 16.30 3.63 5.67
N ASN A 70 16.16 4.06 6.92
CA ASN A 70 15.50 5.33 7.23
C ASN A 70 16.32 6.52 6.69
N ASN A 71 17.64 6.44 6.71
CA ASN A 71 18.52 7.42 6.10
C ASN A 71 18.44 7.39 4.57
N PHE A 72 18.32 6.20 3.97
CA PHE A 72 18.12 6.04 2.53
C PHE A 72 16.73 6.55 2.11
N LYS A 73 15.68 6.27 2.87
CA LYS A 73 14.33 6.80 2.65
C LYS A 73 14.30 8.34 2.68
N GLY A 74 14.96 8.97 3.65
CA GLY A 74 15.09 10.42 3.72
C GLY A 74 15.91 10.99 2.56
N GLY A 75 16.99 10.32 2.17
CA GLY A 75 17.84 10.70 1.04
C GLY A 75 17.12 10.56 -0.31
N THR A 76 16.41 9.46 -0.51
CA THR A 76 15.67 9.21 -1.76
C THR A 76 14.44 10.10 -1.90
N TRP A 77 13.74 10.41 -0.82
CA TRP A 77 12.68 11.41 -0.83
C TRP A 77 13.21 12.76 -1.29
N LYS A 78 14.32 13.24 -0.70
CA LYS A 78 14.97 14.49 -1.11
C LYS A 78 15.41 14.47 -2.57
N LEU A 79 15.94 13.36 -3.05
CA LEU A 79 16.32 13.18 -4.44
C LEU A 79 15.12 13.26 -5.38
N THR A 80 14.09 12.47 -5.13
CA THR A 80 12.92 12.39 -6.01
C THR A 80 12.03 13.63 -5.97
N HIS A 81 12.12 14.46 -4.92
CA HIS A 81 11.31 15.65 -4.73
C HIS A 81 12.11 16.96 -4.88
N SER A 82 13.38 16.92 -5.23
CA SER A 82 14.11 18.14 -5.60
C SER A 82 13.75 18.57 -7.02
N PRO A 83 13.65 19.89 -7.30
CA PRO A 83 13.30 20.39 -8.65
C PRO A 83 14.21 19.86 -9.75
N LYS A 84 15.50 19.66 -9.45
CA LYS A 84 16.50 19.11 -10.38
C LYS A 84 16.16 17.69 -10.80
N TRP A 85 15.88 16.81 -9.84
CA TRP A 85 15.54 15.41 -10.10
C TRP A 85 14.15 15.26 -10.69
N ASP A 86 13.22 16.15 -10.32
CA ASP A 86 11.90 16.23 -10.93
C ASP A 86 12.00 16.40 -12.44
N LYS A 87 12.80 17.33 -12.89
CA LYS A 87 13.02 17.59 -14.31
C LYS A 87 13.63 16.35 -15.01
N ILE A 88 14.65 15.74 -14.40
CA ILE A 88 15.32 14.56 -14.95
C ILE A 88 14.33 13.38 -15.07
N PHE A 89 13.61 13.04 -14.00
CA PHE A 89 12.69 11.91 -14.01
C PHE A 89 11.51 12.14 -14.97
N SER A 90 10.99 13.37 -15.03
CA SER A 90 9.94 13.73 -15.99
C SER A 90 10.43 13.62 -17.43
N THR A 91 11.65 14.07 -17.74
CA THR A 91 12.25 13.93 -19.07
C THR A 91 12.46 12.47 -19.46
N LEU A 92 12.80 11.61 -18.49
CA LEU A 92 12.94 10.17 -18.71
C LEU A 92 11.60 9.42 -18.76
N GLY A 93 10.48 10.12 -18.56
CA GLY A 93 9.15 9.51 -18.53
C GLY A 93 8.92 8.60 -17.32
N PHE A 94 9.62 8.85 -16.21
CA PHE A 94 9.43 8.08 -14.98
C PHE A 94 8.13 8.48 -14.29
N ILE A 95 7.49 7.49 -13.69
CA ILE A 95 6.18 7.64 -13.06
C ILE A 95 6.37 8.07 -11.61
N LYS A 96 5.67 9.12 -11.21
CA LYS A 96 5.66 9.67 -9.86
C LYS A 96 4.29 9.58 -9.19
N GLY A 97 4.33 9.33 -7.90
CA GLY A 97 3.25 9.54 -6.96
C GLY A 97 1.92 8.88 -7.28
N TRP A 98 0.90 9.56 -6.87
CA TRP A 98 -0.48 9.08 -6.86
C TRP A 98 -1.14 8.98 -8.25
N HIS A 99 -0.52 9.47 -9.29
CA HIS A 99 -1.11 9.54 -10.64
C HIS A 99 -1.40 8.17 -11.25
N THR A 100 -0.64 7.15 -10.88
CA THR A 100 -0.83 5.78 -11.37
C THR A 100 -2.13 5.13 -10.91
N ARG A 101 -2.75 5.62 -9.85
CA ARG A 101 -3.98 5.03 -9.28
C ARG A 101 -5.22 5.19 -10.15
N ARG A 102 -5.18 6.06 -11.13
CA ARG A 102 -6.34 6.38 -11.97
C ARG A 102 -6.57 5.40 -13.11
N ASP A 103 -5.54 4.68 -13.53
CA ASP A 103 -5.67 3.69 -14.61
C ASP A 103 -6.04 2.31 -14.02
N THR A 104 -7.31 1.98 -14.08
CA THR A 104 -7.87 0.72 -13.56
C THR A 104 -8.12 -0.33 -14.65
N LYS A 105 -7.81 0.01 -15.91
CA LYS A 105 -8.19 -0.77 -17.11
C LYS A 105 -7.84 -2.27 -17.04
N HIS A 106 -6.69 -2.60 -16.48
CA HIS A 106 -6.18 -3.98 -16.44
C HIS A 106 -6.34 -4.68 -15.09
N ILE A 107 -6.90 -4.00 -14.08
CA ILE A 107 -6.97 -4.53 -12.70
C ILE A 107 -7.88 -5.77 -12.64
N ALA A 108 -9.03 -5.73 -13.30
CA ALA A 108 -9.98 -6.85 -13.30
C ALA A 108 -9.37 -8.11 -13.91
N GLU A 109 -8.67 -7.99 -15.03
CA GLU A 109 -8.01 -9.10 -15.71
C GLU A 109 -6.83 -9.67 -14.92
N ALA A 110 -6.08 -8.81 -14.22
CA ALA A 110 -4.93 -9.22 -13.41
C ALA A 110 -5.28 -9.57 -11.96
N LYS A 111 -6.55 -9.55 -11.56
CA LYS A 111 -7.02 -9.59 -10.17
C LYS A 111 -6.42 -10.74 -9.35
N GLU A 112 -6.47 -11.95 -9.85
CA GLU A 112 -6.03 -13.12 -9.08
C GLU A 112 -4.50 -13.14 -8.90
N GLU A 113 -3.76 -12.74 -9.94
CA GLU A 113 -2.30 -12.63 -9.83
C GLU A 113 -1.90 -11.45 -8.91
N LEU A 114 -2.62 -10.33 -8.94
CA LEU A 114 -2.40 -9.24 -8.00
C LEU A 114 -2.64 -9.67 -6.56
N LYS A 115 -3.72 -10.39 -6.28
CA LYS A 115 -3.97 -10.94 -4.94
C LYS A 115 -2.80 -11.82 -4.47
N ARG A 116 -2.35 -12.74 -5.32
CA ARG A 116 -1.22 -13.60 -5.04
C ARG A 116 0.07 -12.81 -4.75
N ILE A 117 0.35 -11.79 -5.56
CA ILE A 117 1.54 -10.95 -5.41
C ILE A 117 1.51 -10.14 -4.12
N PHE A 118 0.35 -9.60 -3.77
CA PHE A 118 0.17 -8.76 -2.58
C PHE A 118 -0.25 -9.55 -1.33
N THR A 119 -0.23 -10.88 -1.36
CA THR A 119 -0.42 -11.69 -0.16
C THR A 119 0.74 -11.45 0.82
N PRO A 120 0.48 -11.07 2.07
CA PRO A 120 1.49 -10.95 3.09
C PRO A 120 2.15 -12.30 3.40
N ARG A 121 3.26 -12.27 4.13
CA ARG A 121 3.87 -13.49 4.68
C ARG A 121 2.89 -14.22 5.60
N GLN A 122 3.03 -15.53 5.67
CA GLN A 122 2.03 -16.41 6.27
C GLN A 122 1.77 -16.08 7.75
N GLU A 123 2.78 -15.68 8.50
CA GLU A 123 2.63 -15.33 9.92
C GLU A 123 1.65 -14.16 10.14
N ILE A 124 1.66 -13.17 9.24
CA ILE A 124 0.73 -12.03 9.28
C ILE A 124 -0.69 -12.49 8.94
N VAL A 125 -0.82 -13.37 7.97
CA VAL A 125 -2.12 -13.95 7.58
C VAL A 125 -2.69 -14.77 8.73
N ASP A 126 -1.90 -15.66 9.32
CA ASP A 126 -2.32 -16.53 10.41
C ASP A 126 -2.77 -15.74 11.65
N GLU A 127 -2.05 -14.66 11.99
CA GLU A 127 -2.42 -13.78 13.09
C GLU A 127 -3.76 -13.08 12.84
N ALA A 128 -3.97 -12.56 11.62
CA ALA A 128 -5.21 -11.92 11.23
C ALA A 128 -6.38 -12.92 11.21
N GLU A 129 -6.18 -14.12 10.66
CA GLU A 129 -7.20 -15.17 10.62
C GLU A 129 -7.57 -15.66 12.01
N LYS A 130 -6.60 -15.85 12.90
CA LYS A 130 -6.85 -16.22 14.29
C LYS A 130 -7.75 -15.21 14.99
N LEU A 131 -7.48 -13.91 14.81
CA LEU A 131 -8.30 -12.85 15.38
C LEU A 131 -9.73 -12.88 14.81
N ILE A 132 -9.86 -12.89 13.49
CA ILE A 132 -11.17 -12.87 12.83
C ILE A 132 -11.99 -14.12 13.12
N ASN A 133 -11.38 -15.30 13.11
CA ASN A 133 -12.07 -16.56 13.42
C ASN A 133 -12.52 -16.61 14.88
N GLY A 134 -11.71 -16.08 15.81
CA GLY A 134 -12.12 -15.95 17.22
C GLY A 134 -13.35 -15.06 17.40
N LEU A 135 -13.45 -13.96 16.64
CA LEU A 135 -14.65 -13.10 16.65
C LEU A 135 -15.85 -13.78 16.01
N ARG A 136 -15.68 -14.49 14.89
CA ARG A 136 -16.73 -15.21 14.19
C ARG A 136 -17.33 -16.37 14.98
N GLN A 137 -16.59 -16.96 15.91
CA GLN A 137 -17.13 -17.98 16.82
C GLN A 137 -18.10 -17.42 17.87
N GLN A 138 -18.04 -16.10 18.09
CA GLN A 138 -18.86 -15.41 19.11
C GLN A 138 -20.02 -14.62 18.50
N SER A 139 -20.10 -14.49 17.18
CA SER A 139 -21.07 -13.63 16.50
C SER A 139 -21.28 -14.09 15.06
N ASP A 140 -22.53 -14.06 14.61
CA ASP A 140 -22.90 -14.35 13.22
C ASP A 140 -22.36 -13.32 12.23
N MET A 141 -22.13 -12.10 12.71
CA MET A 141 -21.60 -10.99 11.92
C MET A 141 -20.48 -10.26 12.66
N VAL A 142 -19.39 -10.01 11.95
CA VAL A 142 -18.27 -9.19 12.43
C VAL A 142 -18.15 -7.96 11.54
N VAL A 143 -18.24 -6.77 12.13
CA VAL A 143 -18.09 -5.49 11.45
C VAL A 143 -16.79 -4.82 11.89
N GLY A 144 -15.89 -4.61 10.96
CA GLY A 144 -14.65 -3.87 11.21
C GLY A 144 -14.86 -2.36 11.08
N VAL A 145 -14.46 -1.60 12.09
CA VAL A 145 -14.51 -0.13 12.07
C VAL A 145 -13.09 0.44 12.10
N HIS A 146 -12.71 1.15 11.05
CA HIS A 146 -11.42 1.85 11.00
C HIS A 146 -11.55 3.26 11.56
N ILE A 147 -11.06 3.47 12.78
CA ILE A 147 -11.07 4.77 13.44
C ILE A 147 -9.78 5.53 13.10
N ARG A 148 -9.88 6.51 12.18
CA ARG A 148 -8.76 7.36 11.77
C ARG A 148 -8.84 8.70 12.49
N ARG A 149 -7.88 8.95 13.38
CA ARG A 149 -7.77 10.19 14.16
C ARG A 149 -6.39 10.81 13.96
N GLY A 150 -5.49 10.74 14.89
CA GLY A 150 -4.09 11.16 14.79
C GLY A 150 -3.88 12.45 14.00
N ASP A 151 -3.15 12.32 12.90
CA ASP A 151 -2.83 13.39 11.96
C ASP A 151 -4.05 14.04 11.26
N TYR A 152 -5.19 13.39 11.27
CA TYR A 152 -6.41 13.90 10.62
C TYR A 152 -7.01 15.12 11.33
N LYS A 153 -6.65 15.34 12.60
CA LYS A 153 -7.09 16.55 13.33
C LYS A 153 -6.58 17.83 12.65
N GLU A 154 -5.39 17.77 12.05
CA GLU A 154 -4.76 18.93 11.40
C GLU A 154 -4.75 18.79 9.88
N TRP A 155 -4.85 17.57 9.36
CA TRP A 155 -4.81 17.33 7.94
C TRP A 155 -6.07 17.88 7.24
N ASN A 156 -5.87 18.73 6.21
CA ASN A 156 -6.93 19.35 5.44
C ASN A 156 -7.95 20.10 6.34
N ASP A 157 -7.42 20.86 7.31
CA ASP A 157 -8.18 21.66 8.28
C ASP A 157 -9.20 20.83 9.09
N GLY A 158 -8.87 19.57 9.34
CA GLY A 158 -9.73 18.65 10.10
C GLY A 158 -11.00 18.19 9.39
N LYS A 159 -11.15 18.45 8.09
CA LYS A 159 -12.35 18.14 7.30
C LYS A 159 -12.83 16.70 7.41
N PHE A 160 -11.92 15.76 7.64
CA PHE A 160 -12.19 14.32 7.71
C PHE A 160 -11.91 13.77 9.12
N TYR A 161 -11.82 14.64 10.10
CA TYR A 161 -11.67 14.25 11.49
C TYR A 161 -13.05 14.04 12.13
N TYR A 162 -13.25 12.87 12.70
CA TYR A 162 -14.45 12.53 13.45
C TYR A 162 -14.08 12.28 14.91
N THR A 163 -14.97 12.68 15.81
CA THR A 163 -14.82 12.43 17.25
C THR A 163 -15.12 10.95 17.58
N ILE A 164 -14.80 10.52 18.79
CA ILE A 164 -15.16 9.17 19.24
C ILE A 164 -16.67 9.02 19.33
N GLU A 165 -17.36 10.06 19.75
CA GLU A 165 -18.82 10.11 19.87
C GLU A 165 -19.49 9.91 18.50
N GLU A 166 -18.96 10.57 17.46
CA GLU A 166 -19.48 10.38 16.10
C GLU A 166 -19.26 8.96 15.59
N TYR A 167 -18.06 8.36 15.82
CA TYR A 167 -17.83 6.96 15.52
C TYR A 167 -18.77 6.04 16.29
N TYR A 168 -19.00 6.31 17.58
CA TYR A 168 -19.89 5.53 18.42
C TYR A 168 -21.35 5.58 17.91
N MET A 169 -21.82 6.74 17.50
CA MET A 169 -23.16 6.89 16.91
C MET A 169 -23.31 6.10 15.61
N ILE A 170 -22.27 6.10 14.76
CA ILE A 170 -22.25 5.31 13.53
C ILE A 170 -22.28 3.81 13.85
N MET A 171 -21.47 3.35 14.82
CA MET A 171 -21.46 1.94 15.23
C MET A 171 -22.81 1.51 15.80
N LYS A 172 -23.42 2.31 16.64
CA LYS A 172 -24.79 2.05 17.14
C LYS A 172 -25.81 1.95 16.01
N ARG A 173 -25.73 2.84 15.03
CA ARG A 173 -26.64 2.78 13.89
C ARG A 173 -26.44 1.50 13.05
N ILE A 174 -25.22 1.03 12.90
CA ILE A 174 -24.93 -0.25 12.23
C ILE A 174 -25.53 -1.40 13.04
N GLU A 175 -25.32 -1.42 14.35
CA GLU A 175 -25.86 -2.42 15.27
C GLU A 175 -27.40 -2.51 15.15
N GLU A 176 -28.09 -1.38 15.20
CA GLU A 176 -29.57 -1.31 15.00
C GLU A 176 -30.01 -1.86 13.63
N LEU A 177 -29.27 -1.59 12.56
CA LEU A 177 -29.61 -2.05 11.21
C LEU A 177 -29.47 -3.57 11.04
N TYR A 178 -28.65 -4.21 11.86
CA TYR A 178 -28.35 -5.64 11.77
C TYR A 178 -28.86 -6.45 12.96
N ALA A 179 -29.39 -5.82 14.02
CA ALA A 179 -29.89 -6.49 15.21
C ALA A 179 -31.05 -7.50 14.94
N ASN A 180 -31.70 -7.39 13.78
CA ASN A 180 -32.85 -8.21 13.40
C ASN A 180 -32.59 -9.06 12.14
N LYS A 181 -31.35 -9.26 11.75
CA LYS A 181 -30.95 -10.10 10.61
C LYS A 181 -30.16 -11.31 11.06
#